data_2e56619aa63af995e939a0bcc0abc7cf
#
_entry.id   2e56619aa63af995e939a0bcc0abc7cf
#
_cell.length_a   1.000
_cell.length_b   1.000
_cell.length_c   1.000
_cell.angle_alpha   90.00
_cell.angle_beta   90.00
_cell.angle_gamma   90.00
#
_symmetry.space_group_name_H-M   'P 1'
#
loop_
_entity.id
_entity.type
_entity.pdbx_description
1 polymer ?
#
loop_
_entity_poly.entity_id
_entity_poly.type
_entity_poly.pdbx_seq_one_letter_code
_entity_poly.pdbx_strand_id
1 'polypeptide(L)'
;MTLRPCIFSFFSGCGFLDLGFETSGFNIVYVNELFPPFITAYRYSRDILNRPLPEYGYHQDEAADVTKLLDGQQAQRLWELVQDCRKSHNIVGFIGGPPCPDFSIAGKNKGHLGDNGKLSASYVELICRNLPDFFLFENVKGLWRTKKHRLFFESLKKKLNQADYILTERLINSIEYGVPQDRQRIIIVGFHNSLIKEMGIKIASDNSLAENVFPLKNYILYPQEKVFAYPWRKCEPFQEDSVIPCPENIPQELTVEYWFRKNNVSQHPNARHYFQPRAGIKKFASVDEGDDSKKSFKRLHRWRYSPTACYGNNEVHLHPYKVRRISVAEALAIQSLPANFILPENMSLTNMFKTIGNGVPYLASKALAQSILNFLAAAV
;
A
#
# COMPACT_ATOMS: atom_id res chain seq x y z
N MET A 1 17.18 2.73 25.20
CA MET A 1 16.90 3.55 24.01
C MET A 1 15.76 2.92 23.23
N THR A 2 14.82 3.71 22.74
CA THR A 2 13.71 3.17 21.93
C THR A 2 14.27 2.80 20.54
N LEU A 3 14.06 1.57 20.10
CA LEU A 3 14.47 1.11 18.76
C LEU A 3 13.81 1.97 17.68
N ARG A 4 14.59 2.61 16.82
CA ARG A 4 14.11 3.43 15.68
C ARG A 4 14.83 3.04 14.41
N PRO A 5 14.46 1.90 13.77
CA PRO A 5 15.13 1.45 12.56
C PRO A 5 15.02 2.47 11.43
N CYS A 6 16.09 2.62 10.65
CA CYS A 6 16.13 3.42 9.42
C CYS A 6 15.44 2.71 8.28
N ILE A 7 14.61 3.45 7.53
CA ILE A 7 13.90 2.95 6.36
C ILE A 7 14.34 3.67 5.09
N PHE A 8 14.64 2.86 4.08
CA PHE A 8 14.80 3.26 2.69
C PHE A 8 13.53 2.83 1.94
N SER A 9 12.74 3.81 1.50
CA SER A 9 11.47 3.58 0.80
C SER A 9 11.64 3.70 -0.71
N PHE A 10 11.21 2.68 -1.45
CA PHE A 10 11.27 2.63 -2.89
C PHE A 10 9.86 2.54 -3.48
N PHE A 11 9.64 3.20 -4.63
CA PHE A 11 8.31 3.32 -5.24
C PHE A 11 7.29 3.94 -4.28
N SER A 12 7.72 4.93 -3.54
CA SER A 12 7.00 5.48 -2.38
C SER A 12 5.64 6.12 -2.73
N GLY A 13 5.41 6.47 -4.00
CA GLY A 13 4.19 7.18 -4.40
C GLY A 13 4.04 8.49 -3.64
N CYS A 14 2.88 8.74 -3.03
CA CYS A 14 2.70 9.85 -2.11
C CYS A 14 2.81 9.43 -0.62
N GLY A 15 3.46 8.29 -0.34
CA GLY A 15 3.91 7.93 1.00
C GLY A 15 2.89 7.25 1.90
N PHE A 16 1.91 6.52 1.37
CA PHE A 16 0.93 5.83 2.21
C PHE A 16 1.55 4.69 3.02
N LEU A 17 2.44 3.91 2.39
CA LEU A 17 3.20 2.85 3.07
C LEU A 17 4.10 3.47 4.14
N ASP A 18 4.84 4.51 3.78
CA ASP A 18 5.77 5.22 4.64
C ASP A 18 5.09 5.79 5.89
N LEU A 19 3.89 6.37 5.73
CA LEU A 19 3.13 6.93 6.85
C LEU A 19 2.79 5.87 7.91
N GLY A 20 2.47 4.63 7.48
CA GLY A 20 2.25 3.51 8.40
C GLY A 20 3.52 3.15 9.18
N PHE A 21 4.68 3.16 8.53
CA PHE A 21 5.97 2.92 9.18
C PHE A 21 6.35 4.06 10.13
N GLU A 22 6.27 5.31 9.70
CA GLU A 22 6.56 6.48 10.53
C GLU A 22 5.72 6.53 11.80
N THR A 23 4.40 6.28 11.68
CA THR A 23 3.48 6.30 12.82
C THR A 23 3.66 5.09 13.75
N SER A 24 4.39 4.08 13.31
CA SER A 24 4.77 2.92 14.10
C SER A 24 6.14 3.06 14.78
N GLY A 25 6.89 4.14 14.52
CA GLY A 25 8.16 4.42 15.19
C GLY A 25 9.42 4.24 14.33
N PHE A 26 9.28 3.96 13.04
CA PHE A 26 10.40 3.91 12.10
C PHE A 26 10.81 5.32 11.64
N ASN A 27 12.07 5.45 11.22
CA ASN A 27 12.61 6.68 10.64
C ASN A 27 12.81 6.51 9.13
N ILE A 28 12.01 7.19 8.31
CA ILE A 28 12.19 7.18 6.85
C ILE A 28 13.32 8.14 6.49
N VAL A 29 14.48 7.61 6.12
CA VAL A 29 15.67 8.41 5.82
C VAL A 29 15.88 8.61 4.32
N TYR A 30 15.39 7.70 3.50
CA TYR A 30 15.56 7.72 2.04
C TYR A 30 14.24 7.43 1.34
N VAL A 31 13.95 8.18 0.28
CA VAL A 31 12.76 8.00 -0.56
C VAL A 31 13.13 8.00 -2.02
N ASN A 32 12.63 7.00 -2.76
CA ASN A 32 12.75 6.91 -4.20
C ASN A 32 11.37 6.84 -4.86
N GLU A 33 11.10 7.76 -5.77
CA GLU A 33 9.91 7.79 -6.62
C GLU A 33 10.26 8.45 -7.96
N LEU A 34 9.91 7.79 -9.06
CA LEU A 34 10.22 8.26 -10.41
C LEU A 34 9.30 9.39 -10.87
N PHE A 35 8.04 9.42 -10.41
CA PHE A 35 7.02 10.29 -10.99
C PHE A 35 6.89 11.63 -10.23
N PRO A 36 7.34 12.78 -10.80
CA PRO A 36 7.40 14.05 -10.10
C PRO A 36 6.09 14.49 -9.42
N PRO A 37 4.88 14.32 -10.01
CA PRO A 37 3.65 14.68 -9.31
C PRO A 37 3.42 13.91 -8.01
N PHE A 38 3.91 12.66 -7.89
CA PHE A 38 3.79 11.89 -6.66
C PHE A 38 4.75 12.37 -5.59
N ILE A 39 5.98 12.75 -5.97
CA ILE A 39 6.96 13.37 -5.07
C ILE A 39 6.43 14.71 -4.53
N THR A 40 5.84 15.54 -5.38
CA THR A 40 5.20 16.78 -4.96
C THR A 40 4.10 16.52 -3.94
N ALA A 41 3.25 15.53 -4.18
CA ALA A 41 2.20 15.12 -3.25
C ALA A 41 2.77 14.54 -1.95
N TYR A 42 3.86 13.79 -2.02
CA TYR A 42 4.59 13.26 -0.88
C TYR A 42 5.07 14.38 0.06
N ARG A 43 5.73 15.39 -0.49
CA ARG A 43 6.22 16.56 0.26
C ARG A 43 5.08 17.35 0.89
N TYR A 44 4.09 17.68 0.07
CA TYR A 44 2.94 18.47 0.48
C TYR A 44 2.16 17.82 1.64
N SER A 45 1.86 16.51 1.51
CA SER A 45 1.12 15.80 2.55
C SER A 45 1.90 15.73 3.87
N ARG A 46 3.23 15.60 3.83
CA ARG A 46 4.06 15.57 5.04
C ARG A 46 4.13 16.92 5.72
N ASP A 47 4.24 18.00 4.97
CA ASP A 47 4.16 19.36 5.52
C ASP A 47 2.84 19.58 6.29
N ILE A 48 1.70 19.24 5.68
CA ILE A 48 0.39 19.31 6.33
C ILE A 48 0.29 18.41 7.58
N LEU A 49 0.91 17.25 7.55
CA LEU A 49 0.92 16.31 8.68
C LEU A 49 1.96 16.64 9.75
N ASN A 50 2.74 17.72 9.58
CA ASN A 50 3.90 18.07 10.43
C ASN A 50 4.86 16.87 10.58
N ARG A 51 5.16 16.19 9.48
CA ARG A 51 6.11 15.07 9.42
C ARG A 51 7.43 15.56 8.81
N PRO A 52 8.58 15.11 9.34
CA PRO A 52 9.86 15.42 8.72
C PRO A 52 9.92 14.85 7.30
N LEU A 53 10.59 15.59 6.42
CA LEU A 53 10.94 15.06 5.11
C LEU A 53 12.14 14.12 5.25
N PRO A 54 12.19 13.02 4.50
CA PRO A 54 13.38 12.19 4.40
C PRO A 54 14.60 12.99 3.99
N GLU A 55 15.75 12.67 4.56
CA GLU A 55 16.98 13.43 4.35
C GLU A 55 17.57 13.19 2.95
N TYR A 56 17.37 11.98 2.40
CA TYR A 56 18.00 11.55 1.15
C TYR A 56 16.98 11.04 0.11
N GLY A 57 17.46 10.90 -1.11
CA GLY A 57 16.71 10.32 -2.23
C GLY A 57 16.18 11.38 -3.18
N TYR A 58 14.90 11.56 -3.30
CA TYR A 58 14.24 12.40 -4.29
C TYR A 58 14.63 13.89 -4.26
N HIS A 59 15.31 14.35 -3.22
CA HIS A 59 15.87 15.71 -3.17
C HIS A 59 16.99 15.94 -4.19
N GLN A 60 17.52 14.86 -4.73
CA GLN A 60 18.61 14.88 -5.69
C GLN A 60 18.04 14.32 -6.99
N ASP A 61 17.80 15.19 -7.96
CA ASP A 61 17.06 14.93 -9.20
C ASP A 61 17.52 13.71 -10.02
N GLU A 62 18.73 13.20 -9.75
CA GLU A 62 19.33 12.09 -10.49
C GLU A 62 18.93 10.70 -9.98
N ALA A 63 18.38 10.55 -8.78
CA ALA A 63 18.13 9.26 -8.14
C ALA A 63 16.69 8.76 -8.25
N ALA A 64 15.84 9.39 -9.06
CA ALA A 64 14.42 9.03 -9.18
C ALA A 64 14.18 7.66 -9.83
N ASP A 65 14.99 7.28 -10.83
CA ASP A 65 14.89 5.98 -11.50
C ASP A 65 15.63 4.89 -10.71
N VAL A 66 14.87 3.95 -10.16
CA VAL A 66 15.39 2.84 -9.34
C VAL A 66 16.44 2.00 -10.09
N THR A 67 16.37 1.90 -11.41
CA THR A 67 17.34 1.12 -12.20
C THR A 67 18.73 1.74 -12.21
N LYS A 68 18.83 3.05 -12.07
CA LYS A 68 20.10 3.77 -11.97
C LYS A 68 20.81 3.58 -10.62
N LEU A 69 20.08 3.09 -9.61
CA LEU A 69 20.64 2.74 -8.30
C LEU A 69 21.35 1.39 -8.28
N LEU A 70 21.32 0.66 -9.41
CA LEU A 70 21.97 -0.66 -9.52
C LEU A 70 23.44 -0.57 -9.90
N ASP A 71 23.87 0.45 -10.63
CA ASP A 71 25.23 0.55 -11.16
C ASP A 71 25.78 1.97 -11.05
N GLY A 72 27.12 2.06 -11.11
CA GLY A 72 27.82 3.33 -11.13
C GLY A 72 27.82 4.09 -9.80
N GLN A 73 28.02 5.40 -9.90
CA GLN A 73 28.18 6.27 -8.74
C GLN A 73 26.94 6.32 -7.82
N GLN A 74 25.74 6.23 -8.39
CA GLN A 74 24.51 6.25 -7.60
C GLN A 74 24.33 4.98 -6.77
N ALA A 75 24.73 3.82 -7.29
CA ALA A 75 24.73 2.56 -6.53
C ALA A 75 25.72 2.64 -5.35
N GLN A 76 26.92 3.16 -5.59
CA GLN A 76 27.94 3.34 -4.56
C GLN A 76 27.44 4.28 -3.45
N ARG A 77 26.84 5.40 -3.83
CA ARG A 77 26.27 6.37 -2.88
C ARG A 77 25.14 5.79 -2.04
N LEU A 78 24.23 5.01 -2.66
CA LEU A 78 23.17 4.32 -1.92
C LEU A 78 23.77 3.35 -0.89
N TRP A 79 24.77 2.56 -1.30
CA TRP A 79 25.44 1.64 -0.41
C TRP A 79 26.11 2.36 0.78
N GLU A 80 26.81 3.48 0.54
CA GLU A 80 27.42 4.30 1.58
C GLU A 80 26.39 4.82 2.58
N LEU A 81 25.25 5.36 2.10
CA LEU A 81 24.15 5.81 2.95
C LEU A 81 23.58 4.66 3.82
N VAL A 82 23.45 3.47 3.26
CA VAL A 82 23.00 2.29 4.03
C VAL A 82 24.00 1.95 5.13
N GLN A 83 25.32 1.99 4.85
CA GLN A 83 26.34 1.72 5.86
C GLN A 83 26.36 2.80 6.96
N ASP A 84 26.19 4.05 6.61
CA ASP A 84 26.17 5.15 7.58
C ASP A 84 24.93 5.11 8.49
N CYS A 85 23.76 4.79 7.92
CA CYS A 85 22.55 4.55 8.71
C CYS A 85 22.72 3.36 9.66
N ARG A 86 23.35 2.27 9.21
CA ARG A 86 23.61 1.11 10.06
C ARG A 86 24.50 1.47 11.27
N LYS A 87 25.54 2.28 11.07
CA LYS A 87 26.39 2.76 12.17
C LYS A 87 25.61 3.61 13.18
N SER A 88 24.63 4.40 12.71
CA SER A 88 23.87 5.33 13.56
C SER A 88 22.69 4.70 14.27
N HIS A 89 22.00 3.75 13.63
CA HIS A 89 20.69 3.25 14.06
C HIS A 89 20.65 1.74 14.30
N ASN A 90 21.74 1.03 14.03
CA ASN A 90 21.92 -0.40 14.16
C ASN A 90 21.09 -1.28 13.21
N ILE A 91 19.82 -0.91 12.88
CA ILE A 91 18.93 -1.69 12.01
C ILE A 91 18.49 -0.84 10.82
N VAL A 92 18.66 -1.37 9.61
CA VAL A 92 18.25 -0.76 8.34
C VAL A 92 17.26 -1.64 7.62
N GLY A 93 16.13 -1.06 7.20
CA GLY A 93 15.11 -1.76 6.43
C GLY A 93 14.84 -1.12 5.06
N PHE A 94 14.56 -1.95 4.06
CA PHE A 94 14.05 -1.52 2.76
C PHE A 94 12.58 -1.83 2.67
N ILE A 95 11.75 -0.86 2.26
CA ILE A 95 10.33 -1.09 1.99
C ILE A 95 9.99 -0.66 0.56
N GLY A 96 9.11 -1.40 -0.11
CA GLY A 96 8.71 -1.03 -1.47
C GLY A 96 7.59 -1.86 -2.04
N GLY A 97 6.80 -1.20 -2.90
CA GLY A 97 5.76 -1.82 -3.72
C GLY A 97 6.02 -1.53 -5.20
N PRO A 98 6.89 -2.29 -5.88
CA PRO A 98 7.16 -2.03 -7.29
C PRO A 98 5.90 -2.13 -8.13
N PRO A 99 5.66 -1.18 -9.07
CA PRO A 99 4.43 -1.11 -9.85
C PRO A 99 4.23 -2.37 -10.69
N CYS A 100 2.98 -2.84 -10.78
CA CYS A 100 2.64 -4.13 -11.35
C CYS A 100 1.47 -4.12 -12.37
N PRO A 101 1.42 -3.17 -13.33
CA PRO A 101 0.37 -3.20 -14.36
C PRO A 101 0.40 -4.47 -15.22
N ASP A 102 1.55 -5.12 -15.36
CA ASP A 102 1.74 -6.31 -16.20
C ASP A 102 1.23 -7.60 -15.54
N PHE A 103 0.98 -7.59 -14.23
CA PHE A 103 0.48 -8.73 -13.46
C PHE A 103 -0.95 -8.53 -12.95
N SER A 104 -1.54 -7.34 -13.12
CA SER A 104 -2.89 -7.07 -12.67
C SER A 104 -3.92 -7.53 -13.69
N ILE A 105 -5.08 -8.05 -13.23
CA ILE A 105 -6.20 -8.46 -14.09
C ILE A 105 -6.75 -7.27 -14.89
N ALA A 106 -6.60 -6.05 -14.37
CA ALA A 106 -7.01 -4.80 -15.04
C ALA A 106 -5.93 -4.25 -15.99
N GLY A 107 -4.70 -4.76 -15.96
CA GLY A 107 -3.55 -4.28 -16.73
C GLY A 107 -3.34 -5.01 -18.07
N LYS A 108 -2.22 -4.72 -18.72
CA LYS A 108 -1.86 -5.28 -20.04
C LYS A 108 -1.43 -6.75 -20.02
N ASN A 109 -1.32 -7.36 -18.84
CA ASN A 109 -0.97 -8.78 -18.61
C ASN A 109 0.29 -9.28 -19.36
N LYS A 110 1.30 -8.41 -19.56
CA LYS A 110 2.55 -8.76 -20.24
C LYS A 110 3.51 -9.62 -19.40
N GLY A 111 3.26 -9.71 -18.09
CA GLY A 111 4.04 -10.52 -17.15
C GLY A 111 5.47 -10.00 -16.94
N HIS A 112 6.40 -10.95 -16.69
CA HIS A 112 7.80 -10.63 -16.38
C HIS A 112 8.60 -10.03 -17.56
N LEU A 113 8.09 -10.13 -18.79
CA LEU A 113 8.69 -9.51 -19.99
C LEU A 113 8.29 -8.05 -20.15
N GLY A 114 7.29 -7.57 -19.39
CA GLY A 114 6.92 -6.16 -19.35
C GLY A 114 7.88 -5.33 -18.50
N ASP A 115 7.87 -4.01 -18.72
CA ASP A 115 8.77 -3.08 -18.01
C ASP A 115 8.59 -3.12 -16.48
N ASN A 116 7.39 -3.43 -16.01
CA ASN A 116 7.09 -3.53 -14.58
C ASN A 116 7.57 -4.83 -13.93
N GLY A 117 7.70 -5.93 -14.68
CA GLY A 117 8.38 -7.14 -14.21
C GLY A 117 9.85 -6.88 -13.94
N LYS A 118 10.49 -6.05 -14.78
CA LYS A 118 11.87 -5.58 -14.60
C LYS A 118 12.03 -4.77 -13.31
N LEU A 119 11.06 -3.91 -12.95
CA LEU A 119 11.13 -3.10 -11.72
C LEU A 119 11.06 -3.96 -10.45
N SER A 120 10.25 -5.03 -10.44
CA SER A 120 10.26 -6.01 -9.35
C SER A 120 11.62 -6.71 -9.21
N ALA A 121 12.22 -7.10 -10.34
CA ALA A 121 13.58 -7.67 -10.35
C ALA A 121 14.64 -6.66 -9.90
N SER A 122 14.53 -5.40 -10.32
CA SER A 122 15.43 -4.32 -9.90
C SER A 122 15.37 -4.07 -8.39
N TYR A 123 14.18 -4.10 -7.81
CA TYR A 123 14.02 -3.95 -6.36
C TYR A 123 14.67 -5.11 -5.59
N VAL A 124 14.45 -6.34 -6.03
CA VAL A 124 15.13 -7.52 -5.45
C VAL A 124 16.64 -7.42 -5.61
N GLU A 125 17.12 -6.95 -6.77
CA GLU A 125 18.55 -6.71 -6.98
C GLU A 125 19.13 -5.68 -6.00
N LEU A 126 18.42 -4.55 -5.77
CA LEU A 126 18.81 -3.56 -4.77
C LEU A 126 18.92 -4.14 -3.37
N ILE A 127 17.95 -4.98 -2.96
CA ILE A 127 18.00 -5.68 -1.68
C ILE A 127 19.24 -6.56 -1.60
N CYS A 128 19.51 -7.39 -2.62
CA CYS A 128 20.64 -8.29 -2.65
C CYS A 128 22.01 -7.60 -2.65
N ARG A 129 22.10 -6.39 -3.21
CA ARG A 129 23.37 -5.62 -3.26
C ARG A 129 23.63 -4.82 -1.99
N ASN A 130 22.60 -4.28 -1.36
CA ASN A 130 22.74 -3.42 -0.19
C ASN A 130 22.61 -4.19 1.13
N LEU A 131 22.06 -5.38 1.11
CA LEU A 131 21.87 -6.30 2.23
C LEU A 131 21.27 -5.62 3.48
N PRO A 132 20.07 -4.92 3.37
CA PRO A 132 19.41 -4.39 4.55
C PRO A 132 19.10 -5.51 5.57
N ASP A 133 18.99 -5.16 6.85
CA ASP A 133 18.73 -6.16 7.91
C ASP A 133 17.36 -6.80 7.77
N PHE A 134 16.41 -6.06 7.21
CA PHE A 134 15.10 -6.59 6.75
C PHE A 134 14.60 -5.85 5.51
N PHE A 135 13.64 -6.45 4.84
CA PHE A 135 12.90 -5.76 3.78
C PHE A 135 11.41 -6.15 3.78
N LEU A 136 10.61 -5.26 3.18
CA LEU A 136 9.22 -5.53 2.82
C LEU A 136 9.04 -5.33 1.31
N PHE A 137 8.49 -6.35 0.65
CA PHE A 137 8.09 -6.33 -0.75
C PHE A 137 6.57 -6.51 -0.83
N GLU A 138 5.85 -5.51 -1.35
CA GLU A 138 4.42 -5.55 -1.59
C GLU A 138 4.11 -5.68 -3.07
N ASN A 139 3.10 -6.49 -3.43
CA ASN A 139 2.64 -6.57 -4.81
C ASN A 139 1.18 -7.06 -4.94
N VAL A 140 0.64 -7.02 -6.15
CA VAL A 140 -0.72 -7.48 -6.43
C VAL A 140 -0.85 -9.00 -6.35
N LYS A 141 -2.03 -9.51 -5.94
CA LYS A 141 -2.34 -10.94 -5.89
C LYS A 141 -2.06 -11.68 -7.20
N GLY A 142 -2.18 -10.99 -8.35
CA GLY A 142 -1.94 -11.58 -9.68
C GLY A 142 -0.53 -12.14 -9.86
N LEU A 143 0.48 -11.54 -9.24
CA LEU A 143 1.86 -12.04 -9.23
C LEU A 143 1.96 -13.43 -8.58
N TRP A 144 1.20 -13.67 -7.54
CA TRP A 144 1.20 -14.91 -6.77
C TRP A 144 0.27 -15.99 -7.38
N ARG A 145 -0.91 -15.61 -7.90
CA ARG A 145 -1.96 -16.56 -8.31
C ARG A 145 -1.77 -17.17 -9.69
N THR A 146 -1.30 -16.37 -10.67
CA THR A 146 -1.23 -16.81 -12.07
C THR A 146 -0.01 -17.71 -12.28
N LYS A 147 -0.20 -18.92 -12.80
CA LYS A 147 0.86 -19.93 -12.98
C LYS A 147 2.14 -19.37 -13.65
N LYS A 148 1.99 -18.60 -14.73
CA LYS A 148 3.12 -17.96 -15.43
C LYS A 148 3.88 -16.96 -14.55
N HIS A 149 3.14 -16.17 -13.78
CA HIS A 149 3.73 -15.14 -12.92
C HIS A 149 4.32 -15.75 -11.65
N ARG A 150 3.76 -16.86 -11.18
CA ARG A 150 4.26 -17.60 -10.02
C ARG A 150 5.69 -18.07 -10.23
N LEU A 151 6.07 -18.56 -11.42
CA LEU A 151 7.44 -18.94 -11.72
C LEU A 151 8.43 -17.78 -11.57
N PHE A 152 8.04 -16.61 -12.06
CA PHE A 152 8.85 -15.40 -11.86
C PHE A 152 8.94 -15.01 -10.38
N PHE A 153 7.83 -15.05 -9.65
CA PHE A 153 7.81 -14.77 -8.21
C PHE A 153 8.72 -15.74 -7.43
N GLU A 154 8.69 -17.03 -7.72
CA GLU A 154 9.59 -18.02 -7.11
C GLU A 154 11.06 -17.76 -7.47
N SER A 155 11.36 -17.28 -8.68
CA SER A 155 12.74 -16.90 -9.05
C SER A 155 13.25 -15.71 -8.24
N LEU A 156 12.40 -14.73 -7.92
CA LEU A 156 12.73 -13.61 -7.03
C LEU A 156 13.03 -14.09 -5.61
N LYS A 157 12.18 -14.97 -5.07
CA LYS A 157 12.39 -15.58 -3.75
C LYS A 157 13.69 -16.38 -3.69
N LYS A 158 13.97 -17.19 -4.71
CA LYS A 158 15.23 -17.93 -4.80
C LYS A 158 16.44 -17.01 -4.73
N LYS A 159 16.40 -15.87 -5.43
CA LYS A 159 17.49 -14.88 -5.40
C LYS A 159 17.66 -14.26 -4.01
N LEU A 160 16.57 -13.93 -3.32
CA LEU A 160 16.60 -13.42 -1.95
C LEU A 160 17.16 -14.46 -0.97
N ASN A 161 16.75 -15.73 -1.09
CA ASN A 161 17.32 -16.82 -0.27
C ASN A 161 18.81 -17.01 -0.52
N GLN A 162 19.27 -16.87 -1.78
CA GLN A 162 20.70 -16.92 -2.11
C GLN A 162 21.51 -15.76 -1.53
N ALA A 163 20.85 -14.62 -1.27
CA ALA A 163 21.42 -13.48 -0.57
C ALA A 163 21.26 -13.57 0.96
N ASP A 164 21.06 -14.77 1.48
CA ASP A 164 20.97 -15.11 2.90
C ASP A 164 19.77 -14.48 3.65
N TYR A 165 18.64 -14.28 2.97
CA TYR A 165 17.38 -13.85 3.62
C TYR A 165 16.49 -15.01 4.00
N ILE A 166 15.93 -14.94 5.20
CA ILE A 166 14.86 -15.80 5.69
C ILE A 166 13.53 -15.11 5.38
N LEU A 167 12.66 -15.77 4.61
CA LEU A 167 11.47 -15.16 4.04
C LEU A 167 10.20 -15.58 4.79
N THR A 168 9.28 -14.64 4.94
CA THR A 168 7.87 -14.87 5.31
C THR A 168 6.98 -14.31 4.21
N GLU A 169 6.12 -15.16 3.63
CA GLU A 169 5.20 -14.82 2.56
C GLU A 169 3.75 -14.89 3.07
N ARG A 170 2.95 -13.87 2.78
CA ARG A 170 1.52 -13.90 3.10
C ARG A 170 0.69 -13.12 2.08
N LEU A 171 -0.41 -13.73 1.64
CA LEU A 171 -1.50 -13.03 0.98
C LEU A 171 -2.38 -12.40 2.06
N ILE A 172 -2.35 -11.06 2.17
CA ILE A 172 -3.17 -10.30 3.09
C ILE A 172 -4.38 -9.69 2.39
N ASN A 173 -5.43 -9.42 3.14
CA ASN A 173 -6.51 -8.54 2.72
C ASN A 173 -6.55 -7.32 3.64
N SER A 174 -6.55 -6.12 3.07
CA SER A 174 -6.53 -4.87 3.85
C SER A 174 -7.69 -4.75 4.83
N ILE A 175 -8.85 -5.36 4.52
CA ILE A 175 -10.03 -5.36 5.39
C ILE A 175 -9.75 -6.05 6.74
N GLU A 176 -8.82 -7.01 6.77
CA GLU A 176 -8.43 -7.70 8.01
C GLU A 176 -7.84 -6.75 9.06
N TYR A 177 -7.33 -5.61 8.62
CA TYR A 177 -6.67 -4.57 9.44
C TYR A 177 -7.55 -3.35 9.68
N GLY A 178 -8.85 -3.43 9.42
CA GLY A 178 -9.80 -2.33 9.64
C GLY A 178 -9.92 -1.32 8.49
N VAL A 179 -9.34 -1.62 7.34
CA VAL A 179 -9.52 -0.80 6.13
C VAL A 179 -10.89 -1.09 5.52
N PRO A 180 -11.72 -0.08 5.17
CA PRO A 180 -13.04 -0.32 4.57
C PRO A 180 -12.93 -0.73 3.08
N GLN A 181 -12.08 -1.70 2.77
CA GLN A 181 -11.80 -2.10 1.38
C GLN A 181 -11.37 -3.56 1.28
N ASP A 182 -12.04 -4.33 0.41
CA ASP A 182 -11.56 -5.65 -0.02
C ASP A 182 -10.39 -5.47 -1.00
N ARG A 183 -9.16 -5.55 -0.45
CA ARG A 183 -7.92 -5.34 -1.21
C ARG A 183 -6.88 -6.38 -0.85
N GLN A 184 -6.71 -7.36 -1.72
CA GLN A 184 -5.73 -8.44 -1.51
C GLN A 184 -4.36 -8.09 -2.11
N ARG A 185 -3.31 -8.32 -1.32
CA ARG A 185 -1.91 -8.08 -1.71
C ARG A 185 -1.01 -9.21 -1.22
N ILE A 186 -0.05 -9.58 -2.04
CA ILE A 186 1.03 -10.47 -1.61
C ILE A 186 2.12 -9.64 -0.94
N ILE A 187 2.52 -10.07 0.23
CA ILE A 187 3.59 -9.46 1.03
C ILE A 187 4.69 -10.50 1.21
N ILE A 188 5.94 -10.10 0.97
CA ILE A 188 7.11 -10.80 1.45
C ILE A 188 7.81 -9.89 2.45
N VAL A 189 8.07 -10.40 3.65
CA VAL A 189 9.02 -9.81 4.59
C VAL A 189 10.21 -10.75 4.67
N GLY A 190 11.41 -10.21 4.48
CA GLY A 190 12.64 -10.96 4.61
C GLY A 190 13.52 -10.34 5.69
N PHE A 191 14.12 -11.18 6.51
CA PHE A 191 15.13 -10.80 7.49
C PHE A 191 16.46 -11.41 7.11
N HIS A 192 17.55 -10.65 7.17
CA HIS A 192 18.86 -11.17 6.89
C HIS A 192 19.28 -12.18 7.97
N ASN A 193 19.89 -13.28 7.57
CA ASN A 193 20.18 -14.40 8.46
C ASN A 193 21.13 -14.03 9.61
N SER A 194 22.01 -13.03 9.43
CA SER A 194 22.84 -12.50 10.54
C SER A 194 21.96 -11.98 11.68
N LEU A 195 20.94 -11.18 11.38
CA LEU A 195 20.00 -10.67 12.37
C LEU A 195 19.23 -11.80 13.06
N ILE A 196 18.74 -12.79 12.31
CA ILE A 196 18.01 -13.95 12.86
C ILE A 196 18.89 -14.78 13.79
N LYS A 197 20.17 -14.93 13.46
CA LYS A 197 21.15 -15.61 14.33
C LYS A 197 21.42 -14.83 15.61
N GLU A 198 21.60 -13.52 15.53
CA GLU A 198 21.76 -12.62 16.68
C GLU A 198 20.56 -12.72 17.62
N MET A 199 19.35 -12.84 17.08
CA MET A 199 18.09 -13.05 17.83
C MET A 199 17.96 -14.45 18.45
N GLY A 200 18.83 -15.40 18.12
CA GLY A 200 18.74 -16.78 18.58
C GLY A 200 17.51 -17.55 18.06
N ILE A 201 16.89 -17.08 16.96
CA ILE A 201 15.68 -17.67 16.38
C ILE A 201 16.05 -18.92 15.55
N LYS A 202 15.34 -20.01 15.80
CA LYS A 202 15.48 -21.23 15.01
C LYS A 202 14.76 -21.10 13.67
N ILE A 203 15.45 -21.44 12.58
CA ILE A 203 14.93 -21.43 11.22
C ILE A 203 14.38 -22.82 10.90
N ALA A 204 13.27 -22.91 10.20
CA ALA A 204 12.72 -24.16 9.69
C ALA A 204 13.60 -24.72 8.55
N SER A 205 13.47 -26.02 8.26
CA SER A 205 14.27 -26.71 7.24
C SER A 205 14.09 -26.17 5.81
N ASP A 206 12.97 -25.50 5.53
CA ASP A 206 12.66 -24.83 4.26
C ASP A 206 13.18 -23.39 4.17
N ASN A 207 14.03 -22.98 5.11
CA ASN A 207 14.58 -21.61 5.21
C ASN A 207 13.49 -20.53 5.43
N SER A 208 12.43 -20.86 6.16
CA SER A 208 11.37 -19.94 6.57
C SER A 208 11.35 -19.76 8.09
N LEU A 209 10.72 -18.66 8.55
CA LEU A 209 10.35 -18.53 9.95
C LEU A 209 9.12 -19.38 10.22
N ALA A 210 9.10 -20.06 11.39
CA ALA A 210 7.88 -20.74 11.82
C ALA A 210 6.72 -19.75 11.91
N GLU A 211 5.51 -20.21 11.59
CA GLU A 211 4.31 -19.34 11.42
C GLU A 211 3.99 -18.49 12.66
N ASN A 212 4.36 -18.96 13.83
CA ASN A 212 4.17 -18.27 15.11
C ASN A 212 5.31 -17.31 15.50
N VAL A 213 6.41 -17.30 14.76
CA VAL A 213 7.59 -16.46 15.07
C VAL A 213 7.40 -15.03 14.58
N PHE A 214 6.89 -14.85 13.36
CA PHE A 214 6.58 -13.52 12.84
C PHE A 214 5.13 -13.11 13.17
N PRO A 215 4.92 -12.05 13.97
CA PRO A 215 3.63 -11.79 14.64
C PRO A 215 2.55 -11.11 13.76
N LEU A 216 2.60 -11.21 12.45
CA LEU A 216 1.65 -10.53 11.56
C LEU A 216 0.18 -10.88 11.85
N LYS A 217 -0.09 -12.13 12.24
CA LYS A 217 -1.44 -12.57 12.60
C LYS A 217 -2.01 -11.86 13.83
N ASN A 218 -1.16 -11.39 14.74
CA ASN A 218 -1.59 -10.70 15.95
C ASN A 218 -2.22 -9.33 15.69
N TYR A 219 -2.05 -8.80 14.48
CA TYR A 219 -2.61 -7.51 14.05
C TYR A 219 -3.88 -7.63 13.22
N ILE A 220 -4.39 -8.85 13.02
CA ILE A 220 -5.68 -9.08 12.37
C ILE A 220 -6.79 -8.71 13.35
N LEU A 221 -7.51 -7.62 13.03
CA LEU A 221 -8.68 -7.19 13.80
C LEU A 221 -9.94 -7.92 13.36
N TYR A 222 -10.04 -8.22 12.08
CA TYR A 222 -11.20 -8.79 11.41
C TYR A 222 -10.80 -9.98 10.53
N PRO A 223 -10.80 -11.22 11.08
CA PRO A 223 -10.49 -12.40 10.26
C PRO A 223 -11.36 -12.48 9.01
N GLN A 224 -10.75 -12.75 7.87
CA GLN A 224 -11.39 -12.66 6.56
C GLN A 224 -12.65 -13.52 6.46
N GLU A 225 -12.62 -14.74 6.99
CA GLU A 225 -13.76 -15.65 7.04
C GLU A 225 -14.95 -15.09 7.82
N LYS A 226 -14.71 -14.34 8.89
CA LYS A 226 -15.75 -13.66 9.66
C LYS A 226 -16.28 -12.42 8.94
N VAL A 227 -15.38 -11.62 8.38
CA VAL A 227 -15.77 -10.39 7.64
C VAL A 227 -16.76 -10.70 6.52
N PHE A 228 -16.46 -11.70 5.69
CA PHE A 228 -17.31 -12.01 4.55
C PHE A 228 -18.58 -12.80 4.92
N ALA A 229 -18.68 -13.29 6.15
CA ALA A 229 -19.89 -13.93 6.69
C ALA A 229 -20.92 -12.93 7.24
N TYR A 230 -20.56 -11.66 7.49
CA TYR A 230 -21.53 -10.66 7.95
C TYR A 230 -22.64 -10.43 6.91
N PRO A 231 -23.86 -10.05 7.35
CA PRO A 231 -25.00 -9.79 6.48
C PRO A 231 -24.90 -8.44 5.78
N TRP A 232 -23.84 -8.27 4.99
CA TRP A 232 -23.64 -7.05 4.23
C TRP A 232 -24.78 -6.78 3.26
N ARG A 233 -25.21 -5.53 3.19
CA ARG A 233 -26.14 -5.07 2.16
C ARG A 233 -25.54 -5.33 0.77
N LYS A 234 -26.32 -5.88 -0.15
CA LYS A 234 -25.86 -6.23 -1.52
C LYS A 234 -26.05 -5.06 -2.47
N CYS A 235 -27.29 -4.88 -2.91
CA CYS A 235 -27.69 -3.81 -3.81
C CYS A 235 -29.04 -3.26 -3.35
N GLU A 236 -29.20 -1.94 -3.49
CA GLU A 236 -30.48 -1.25 -3.23
C GLU A 236 -30.73 -0.26 -4.38
N PRO A 237 -32.00 -0.03 -4.77
CA PRO A 237 -32.32 0.93 -5.81
C PRO A 237 -31.68 2.30 -5.52
N PHE A 238 -31.00 2.86 -6.50
CA PHE A 238 -30.36 4.16 -6.33
C PHE A 238 -31.42 5.27 -6.16
N GLN A 239 -31.29 6.00 -5.08
CA GLN A 239 -32.05 7.23 -4.84
C GLN A 239 -31.08 8.30 -4.36
N GLU A 240 -31.05 9.43 -5.11
CA GLU A 240 -30.16 10.53 -4.75
C GLU A 240 -30.50 11.10 -3.38
N ASP A 241 -29.46 11.35 -2.59
CA ASP A 241 -29.52 11.88 -1.22
C ASP A 241 -30.44 11.11 -0.25
N SER A 242 -30.74 9.83 -0.58
CA SER A 242 -31.51 8.96 0.31
C SER A 242 -30.81 8.76 1.66
N VAL A 243 -31.60 8.52 2.69
CA VAL A 243 -31.15 8.17 4.03
C VAL A 243 -31.49 6.70 4.29
N ILE A 244 -30.48 5.86 4.46
CA ILE A 244 -30.65 4.46 4.80
C ILE A 244 -30.01 4.23 6.19
N PRO A 245 -30.75 3.67 7.15
CA PRO A 245 -30.20 3.41 8.49
C PRO A 245 -29.07 2.35 8.42
N CYS A 246 -28.09 2.47 9.33
CA CYS A 246 -27.03 1.51 9.45
C CYS A 246 -27.61 0.17 9.95
N PRO A 247 -27.28 -0.97 9.32
CA PRO A 247 -27.60 -2.28 9.84
C PRO A 247 -26.95 -2.54 11.21
N GLU A 248 -27.66 -3.18 12.12
CA GLU A 248 -27.16 -3.42 13.50
C GLU A 248 -26.07 -4.51 13.56
N ASN A 249 -26.11 -5.51 12.69
CA ASN A 249 -25.28 -6.71 12.77
C ASN A 249 -24.06 -6.71 11.84
N ILE A 250 -23.46 -5.53 11.62
CA ILE A 250 -22.24 -5.38 10.82
C ILE A 250 -21.20 -4.54 11.56
N PRO A 251 -19.89 -4.76 11.36
CA PRO A 251 -18.86 -3.87 11.87
C PRO A 251 -18.89 -2.54 11.12
N GLN A 252 -19.46 -1.51 11.77
CA GLN A 252 -19.67 -0.18 11.14
C GLN A 252 -18.36 0.44 10.65
N GLU A 253 -17.28 0.25 11.40
CA GLU A 253 -15.93 0.74 11.10
C GLU A 253 -15.32 0.17 9.81
N LEU A 254 -15.90 -0.89 9.26
CA LEU A 254 -15.52 -1.42 7.95
C LEU A 254 -16.39 -0.86 6.81
N THR A 255 -17.30 0.08 7.09
CA THR A 255 -18.18 0.63 6.07
C THR A 255 -17.65 1.93 5.45
N VAL A 256 -18.02 2.17 4.20
CA VAL A 256 -17.67 3.40 3.46
C VAL A 256 -18.19 4.64 4.19
N GLU A 257 -19.44 4.61 4.65
CA GLU A 257 -20.09 5.75 5.31
C GLU A 257 -19.44 6.11 6.65
N TYR A 258 -19.02 5.12 7.44
CA TYR A 258 -18.30 5.38 8.68
C TYR A 258 -17.03 6.21 8.43
N TRP A 259 -16.26 5.85 7.41
CA TRP A 259 -15.03 6.56 7.06
C TRP A 259 -15.30 7.93 6.44
N PHE A 260 -16.38 8.09 5.67
CA PHE A 260 -16.80 9.39 5.17
C PHE A 260 -17.12 10.35 6.31
N ARG A 261 -17.87 9.88 7.31
CA ARG A 261 -18.20 10.67 8.51
C ARG A 261 -16.98 10.92 9.38
N LYS A 262 -16.20 9.90 9.69
CA LYS A 262 -15.00 9.98 10.51
C LYS A 262 -14.00 11.01 9.98
N ASN A 263 -13.81 11.06 8.68
CA ASN A 263 -12.88 11.97 8.03
C ASN A 263 -13.53 13.30 7.62
N ASN A 264 -14.82 13.50 7.91
CA ASN A 264 -15.56 14.68 7.51
C ASN A 264 -15.32 15.07 6.03
N VAL A 265 -15.47 14.10 5.13
CA VAL A 265 -15.03 14.19 3.72
C VAL A 265 -15.68 15.35 2.96
N SER A 266 -16.88 15.80 3.39
CA SER A 266 -17.59 16.93 2.77
C SER A 266 -16.90 18.27 3.02
N GLN A 267 -16.18 18.44 4.11
CA GLN A 267 -15.43 19.64 4.50
C GLN A 267 -13.93 19.53 4.22
N HIS A 268 -13.48 18.37 3.75
CA HIS A 268 -12.07 18.12 3.46
C HIS A 268 -11.59 19.00 2.28
N PRO A 269 -10.36 19.54 2.27
CA PRO A 269 -9.85 20.37 1.17
C PRO A 269 -9.98 19.72 -0.21
N ASN A 270 -9.81 18.39 -0.30
CA ASN A 270 -10.00 17.66 -1.55
C ASN A 270 -11.46 17.21 -1.83
N ALA A 271 -12.46 17.70 -1.12
CA ALA A 271 -13.88 17.33 -1.30
C ALA A 271 -14.44 17.65 -2.70
N ARG A 272 -13.94 18.73 -3.31
CA ARG A 272 -14.39 19.19 -4.63
C ARG A 272 -13.62 18.59 -5.79
N HIS A 273 -12.58 17.79 -5.51
CA HIS A 273 -11.75 17.12 -6.53
C HIS A 273 -12.40 15.80 -6.93
N TYR A 274 -13.31 15.81 -7.90
CA TYR A 274 -13.91 14.61 -8.50
C TYR A 274 -14.16 14.82 -10.00
N PHE A 275 -14.17 13.72 -10.75
CA PHE A 275 -14.45 13.76 -12.18
C PHE A 275 -15.88 14.17 -12.43
N GLN A 276 -16.08 15.30 -13.08
CA GLN A 276 -17.41 15.79 -13.47
C GLN A 276 -18.03 14.84 -14.50
N PRO A 277 -19.32 14.46 -14.32
CA PRO A 277 -20.00 13.64 -15.30
C PRO A 277 -20.18 14.44 -16.60
N ARG A 278 -19.75 13.84 -17.72
CA ARG A 278 -19.99 14.40 -19.07
C ARG A 278 -21.33 13.90 -19.60
N ALA A 279 -21.34 13.16 -20.72
CA ALA A 279 -22.56 12.59 -21.31
C ALA A 279 -23.21 11.43 -20.50
N GLY A 280 -22.58 10.94 -19.45
CA GLY A 280 -22.97 9.72 -18.73
C GLY A 280 -23.85 9.89 -17.49
N ILE A 281 -24.37 11.08 -17.22
CA ILE A 281 -25.11 11.37 -15.97
C ILE A 281 -26.34 10.47 -15.77
N LYS A 282 -27.12 10.22 -16.84
CA LYS A 282 -28.28 9.31 -16.81
C LYS A 282 -27.85 7.88 -16.43
N LYS A 283 -26.69 7.42 -16.94
CA LYS A 283 -26.15 6.11 -16.61
C LYS A 283 -25.71 6.04 -15.15
N PHE A 284 -25.22 7.13 -14.57
CA PHE A 284 -24.91 7.14 -13.15
C PHE A 284 -26.15 6.92 -12.30
N ALA A 285 -27.24 7.60 -12.60
CA ALA A 285 -28.50 7.45 -11.88
C ALA A 285 -29.14 6.05 -12.02
N SER A 286 -28.80 5.28 -13.07
CA SER A 286 -29.34 3.93 -13.30
C SER A 286 -28.53 2.78 -12.69
N VAL A 287 -27.46 3.07 -11.95
CA VAL A 287 -26.64 2.06 -11.25
C VAL A 287 -27.04 2.02 -9.78
N ASP A 288 -27.51 0.88 -9.31
CA ASP A 288 -27.96 0.69 -7.93
C ASP A 288 -26.86 0.88 -6.90
N GLU A 289 -27.22 1.31 -5.69
CA GLU A 289 -26.27 1.42 -4.58
C GLU A 289 -25.74 0.04 -4.22
N GLY A 290 -24.42 -0.14 -4.29
CA GLY A 290 -23.74 -1.41 -4.04
C GLY A 290 -23.54 -2.29 -5.30
N ASP A 291 -23.99 -1.86 -6.50
CA ASP A 291 -23.68 -2.61 -7.72
C ASP A 291 -22.22 -2.46 -8.12
N ASP A 292 -21.45 -3.51 -7.87
CA ASP A 292 -20.04 -3.65 -8.24
C ASP A 292 -19.79 -4.74 -9.29
N SER A 293 -20.86 -5.24 -9.93
CA SER A 293 -20.83 -6.33 -10.89
C SER A 293 -20.05 -6.03 -12.16
N LYS A 294 -20.01 -4.76 -12.59
CA LYS A 294 -19.33 -4.31 -13.81
C LYS A 294 -17.93 -3.76 -13.51
N LYS A 295 -17.03 -3.88 -14.47
CA LYS A 295 -15.67 -3.30 -14.35
C LYS A 295 -15.70 -1.78 -14.17
N SER A 296 -16.49 -1.08 -14.98
CA SER A 296 -16.68 0.37 -14.93
C SER A 296 -18.00 0.72 -14.26
N PHE A 297 -18.07 1.90 -13.64
CA PHE A 297 -19.27 2.41 -12.97
C PHE A 297 -19.74 1.58 -11.76
N LYS A 298 -18.83 0.94 -11.05
CA LYS A 298 -19.15 0.34 -9.76
C LYS A 298 -19.65 1.43 -8.82
N ARG A 299 -20.83 1.22 -8.24
CA ARG A 299 -21.33 2.11 -7.18
C ARG A 299 -21.05 1.51 -5.82
N LEU A 300 -20.47 2.31 -4.94
CA LEU A 300 -20.26 1.90 -3.56
C LEU A 300 -21.61 1.75 -2.83
N HIS A 301 -21.63 0.89 -1.81
CA HIS A 301 -22.70 0.87 -0.83
C HIS A 301 -22.23 1.56 0.45
N ARG A 302 -23.03 2.50 0.99
CA ARG A 302 -22.66 3.25 2.20
C ARG A 302 -22.37 2.33 3.40
N TRP A 303 -23.16 1.28 3.59
CA TRP A 303 -23.04 0.33 4.70
C TRP A 303 -22.36 -0.99 4.29
N ARG A 304 -21.35 -0.90 3.45
CA ARG A 304 -20.48 -2.01 3.07
C ARG A 304 -19.08 -1.50 2.84
N TYR A 305 -18.10 -2.39 2.86
CA TYR A 305 -16.74 -2.08 2.45
C TYR A 305 -16.67 -1.82 0.94
N SER A 306 -15.68 -1.04 0.53
CA SER A 306 -15.40 -0.77 -0.89
C SER A 306 -14.77 -1.98 -1.58
N PRO A 307 -15.10 -2.28 -2.84
CA PRO A 307 -14.25 -3.11 -3.67
C PRO A 307 -12.87 -2.45 -3.85
N THR A 308 -11.89 -3.23 -4.36
CA THR A 308 -10.52 -2.73 -4.54
C THR A 308 -10.50 -1.42 -5.36
N ALA A 309 -9.84 -0.40 -4.80
CA ALA A 309 -9.59 0.88 -5.46
C ALA A 309 -8.56 0.69 -6.60
N CYS A 310 -9.05 0.50 -7.82
CA CYS A 310 -8.25 0.43 -9.05
C CYS A 310 -8.53 1.68 -9.88
N TYR A 311 -8.11 2.84 -9.42
CA TYR A 311 -8.48 4.15 -9.98
C TYR A 311 -7.65 4.52 -11.23
N GLY A 312 -7.46 3.56 -12.15
CA GLY A 312 -6.96 3.85 -13.48
C GLY A 312 -8.11 4.17 -14.44
N ASN A 313 -7.96 5.11 -15.34
CA ASN A 313 -8.91 5.42 -16.45
C ASN A 313 -10.37 5.36 -16.09
N ASN A 314 -11.35 5.66 -16.06
CA ASN A 314 -12.79 5.51 -15.80
C ASN A 314 -13.21 4.50 -14.71
N GLU A 315 -12.30 3.98 -13.90
CA GLU A 315 -12.60 2.97 -12.87
C GLU A 315 -12.87 3.58 -11.48
N VAL A 316 -12.85 4.93 -11.35
CA VAL A 316 -13.21 5.59 -10.10
C VAL A 316 -14.69 5.30 -9.78
N HIS A 317 -14.94 4.82 -8.57
CA HIS A 317 -16.25 4.39 -8.11
C HIS A 317 -17.29 5.51 -8.15
N LEU A 318 -18.56 5.15 -8.31
CA LEU A 318 -19.68 6.06 -8.10
C LEU A 318 -19.94 6.22 -6.59
N HIS A 319 -20.32 7.43 -6.19
CA HIS A 319 -20.73 7.73 -4.82
C HIS A 319 -21.99 6.96 -4.44
N PRO A 320 -22.13 6.46 -3.21
CA PRO A 320 -23.29 5.65 -2.81
C PRO A 320 -24.63 6.28 -3.16
N TYR A 321 -24.83 7.53 -2.79
CA TYR A 321 -26.12 8.23 -2.90
C TYR A 321 -26.06 9.61 -3.60
N LYS A 322 -25.00 9.86 -4.42
CA LYS A 322 -24.92 11.06 -5.29
C LYS A 322 -24.70 10.67 -6.74
N VAL A 323 -25.24 11.47 -7.67
CA VAL A 323 -25.09 11.24 -9.12
C VAL A 323 -23.71 11.72 -9.59
N ARG A 324 -22.65 11.24 -8.95
CA ARG A 324 -21.25 11.54 -9.29
C ARG A 324 -20.30 10.39 -8.92
N ARG A 325 -19.07 10.49 -9.37
CA ARG A 325 -17.97 9.68 -8.84
C ARG A 325 -17.60 10.17 -7.44
N ILE A 326 -16.93 9.32 -6.67
CA ILE A 326 -16.35 9.74 -5.39
C ILE A 326 -15.30 10.83 -5.62
N SER A 327 -15.16 11.68 -4.62
CA SER A 327 -14.10 12.69 -4.55
C SER A 327 -12.78 12.09 -4.12
N VAL A 328 -11.71 12.86 -4.26
CA VAL A 328 -10.38 12.52 -3.73
C VAL A 328 -10.43 12.34 -2.21
N ALA A 329 -11.14 13.20 -1.48
CA ALA A 329 -11.33 13.06 -0.04
C ALA A 329 -11.97 11.72 0.35
N GLU A 330 -13.03 11.32 -0.36
CA GLU A 330 -13.71 10.05 -0.17
C GLU A 330 -12.81 8.85 -0.50
N ALA A 331 -12.01 8.98 -1.55
CA ALA A 331 -11.03 7.95 -1.93
C ALA A 331 -9.89 7.81 -0.91
N LEU A 332 -9.39 8.91 -0.33
CA LEU A 332 -8.40 8.92 0.75
C LEU A 332 -8.97 8.25 2.02
N ALA A 333 -10.23 8.53 2.36
CA ALA A 333 -10.91 7.91 3.49
C ALA A 333 -11.04 6.38 3.32
N ILE A 334 -11.37 5.89 2.12
CA ILE A 334 -11.42 4.45 1.80
C ILE A 334 -10.03 3.79 1.93
N GLN A 335 -8.95 4.52 1.72
CA GLN A 335 -7.58 4.06 1.98
C GLN A 335 -7.19 4.17 3.46
N SER A 336 -8.15 4.45 4.34
CA SER A 336 -7.97 4.60 5.77
C SER A 336 -6.95 5.66 6.20
N LEU A 337 -6.68 6.65 5.36
CA LEU A 337 -5.77 7.74 5.69
C LEU A 337 -6.38 8.66 6.77
N PRO A 338 -5.56 9.35 7.56
CA PRO A 338 -6.08 10.33 8.53
C PRO A 338 -6.78 11.50 7.83
N ALA A 339 -7.73 12.13 8.51
CA ALA A 339 -8.56 13.21 7.96
C ALA A 339 -7.77 14.44 7.49
N ASN A 340 -6.57 14.63 7.99
CA ASN A 340 -5.67 15.71 7.60
C ASN A 340 -4.63 15.32 6.53
N PHE A 341 -4.77 14.15 5.90
CA PHE A 341 -3.96 13.79 4.74
C PHE A 341 -4.53 14.46 3.49
N ILE A 342 -3.83 15.44 2.93
CA ILE A 342 -4.30 16.28 1.83
C ILE A 342 -3.36 16.14 0.63
N LEU A 343 -3.92 16.05 -0.57
CA LEU A 343 -3.19 16.15 -1.83
C LEU A 343 -3.19 17.59 -2.36
N PRO A 344 -2.13 18.03 -3.07
CA PRO A 344 -2.03 19.39 -3.62
C PRO A 344 -3.21 19.74 -4.53
N GLU A 345 -3.81 20.91 -4.37
CA GLU A 345 -4.96 21.36 -5.17
C GLU A 345 -4.65 21.44 -6.68
N ASN A 346 -3.42 21.80 -7.03
CA ASN A 346 -2.96 21.92 -8.41
C ASN A 346 -2.58 20.58 -9.06
N MET A 347 -2.64 19.47 -8.33
CA MET A 347 -2.40 18.15 -8.89
C MET A 347 -3.56 17.73 -9.80
N SER A 348 -3.26 17.17 -10.98
CA SER A 348 -4.34 16.68 -11.85
C SER A 348 -5.15 15.57 -11.21
N LEU A 349 -6.48 15.55 -11.42
CA LEU A 349 -7.36 14.51 -10.89
C LEU A 349 -6.91 13.09 -11.26
N THR A 350 -6.41 12.90 -12.48
CA THR A 350 -5.88 11.60 -12.93
C THR A 350 -4.72 11.15 -12.05
N ASN A 351 -3.82 12.06 -11.71
CA ASN A 351 -2.67 11.75 -10.86
C ASN A 351 -3.09 11.54 -9.40
N MET A 352 -4.04 12.34 -8.87
CA MET A 352 -4.60 12.15 -7.53
C MET A 352 -5.20 10.74 -7.39
N PHE A 353 -6.08 10.34 -8.29
CA PHE A 353 -6.70 9.01 -8.22
C PHE A 353 -5.71 7.88 -8.50
N LYS A 354 -4.74 8.07 -9.40
CA LYS A 354 -3.71 7.08 -9.70
C LYS A 354 -2.83 6.79 -8.47
N THR A 355 -2.37 7.82 -7.76
CA THR A 355 -1.56 7.61 -6.56
C THR A 355 -2.37 6.96 -5.44
N ILE A 356 -3.65 7.33 -5.26
CA ILE A 356 -4.54 6.71 -4.27
C ILE A 356 -4.77 5.23 -4.59
N GLY A 357 -5.04 4.89 -5.86
CA GLY A 357 -5.28 3.51 -6.29
C GLY A 357 -4.04 2.61 -6.18
N ASN A 358 -2.85 3.18 -6.36
CA ASN A 358 -1.58 2.46 -6.23
C ASN A 358 -1.15 2.28 -4.77
N GLY A 359 -1.55 3.17 -3.88
CA GLY A 359 -1.09 3.20 -2.49
C GLY A 359 -1.48 1.97 -1.68
N VAL A 360 -0.64 1.61 -0.72
CA VAL A 360 -0.96 0.63 0.32
C VAL A 360 -1.83 1.31 1.38
N PRO A 361 -3.03 0.79 1.72
CA PRO A 361 -3.88 1.42 2.72
C PRO A 361 -3.18 1.63 4.06
N TYR A 362 -3.40 2.79 4.68
CA TYR A 362 -2.66 3.22 5.87
C TYR A 362 -2.74 2.23 7.04
N LEU A 363 -3.92 1.72 7.40
CA LEU A 363 -4.04 0.78 8.53
C LEU A 363 -3.37 -0.56 8.23
N ALA A 364 -3.40 -1.04 6.99
CA ALA A 364 -2.66 -2.25 6.60
C ALA A 364 -1.15 -2.03 6.67
N SER A 365 -0.67 -0.87 6.19
CA SER A 365 0.74 -0.47 6.32
C SER A 365 1.18 -0.38 7.78
N LYS A 366 0.35 0.23 8.65
CA LYS A 366 0.62 0.34 10.08
C LYS A 366 0.72 -1.02 10.76
N ALA A 367 -0.18 -1.95 10.43
CA ALA A 367 -0.15 -3.31 10.97
C ALA A 367 1.10 -4.08 10.55
N LEU A 368 1.51 -3.96 9.28
CA LEU A 368 2.77 -4.52 8.78
C LEU A 368 3.98 -3.93 9.51
N ALA A 369 4.03 -2.62 9.64
CA ALA A 369 5.11 -1.93 10.34
C ALA A 369 5.20 -2.35 11.82
N GLN A 370 4.08 -2.36 12.53
CA GLN A 370 4.05 -2.78 13.93
C GLN A 370 4.48 -4.24 14.13
N SER A 371 4.06 -5.16 13.21
CA SER A 371 4.52 -6.54 13.29
C SER A 371 6.02 -6.67 13.09
N ILE A 372 6.61 -5.89 12.18
CA ILE A 372 8.06 -5.86 11.98
C ILE A 372 8.75 -5.25 13.22
N LEU A 373 8.27 -4.11 13.72
CA LEU A 373 8.88 -3.46 14.88
C LEU A 373 8.85 -4.37 16.12
N ASN A 374 7.72 -5.02 16.40
CA ASN A 374 7.61 -5.93 17.53
C ASN A 374 8.50 -7.17 17.37
N PHE A 375 8.65 -7.68 16.16
CA PHE A 375 9.60 -8.76 15.88
C PHE A 375 11.04 -8.32 16.17
N LEU A 376 11.44 -7.15 15.69
CA LEU A 376 12.77 -6.58 15.92
C LEU A 376 13.03 -6.25 17.39
N ALA A 377 12.02 -5.76 18.11
CA ALA A 377 12.15 -5.44 19.54
C ALA A 377 12.30 -6.68 20.44
N ALA A 378 11.89 -7.85 19.98
CA ALA A 378 12.12 -9.11 20.70
C ALA A 378 13.60 -9.60 20.60
N ALA A 379 14.41 -8.90 19.77
CA ALA A 379 15.82 -9.20 19.54
C ALA A 379 16.78 -8.37 20.42
N VAL A 380 16.27 -7.30 20.98
CA VAL A 380 17.00 -6.34 21.82
C VAL A 380 16.63 -6.54 23.29
#